data_3d651cb3d4363aaea795afd866128f5b
#
_entry.id   3d651cb3d4363aaea795afd866128f5b
#
_cell.length_a   1.000
_cell.length_b   1.000
_cell.length_c   1.000
_cell.angle_alpha   90.00
_cell.angle_beta   90.00
_cell.angle_gamma   90.00
#
_symmetry.space_group_name_H-M   'P 1'
#
loop_
_entity.id
_entity.type
_entity.pdbx_description
1 polymer ?
#
loop_
_entity_poly.entity_id
_entity_poly.type
_entity_poly.pdbx_seq_one_letter_code
_entity_poly.pdbx_strand_id
1 'polypeptide(L)'
;MNRITQTEADARHVKRSDYQSCTVAFIDCKKPGSHLKQNYSIIGPGVTSSSEQVINLPEAHGFNIGAAAMPPGITNNLHIHFTAEVFMVYGGEYTFRWGSNGENEFVGRPGDILSVPTWIFRGFVNTGEDDGWIFTTLGGDNTGGVIFHPEILHEAADYGLYLSKDNQLIDTSKGDPVPGEGQRMEPMAEQDVAKLRSYTPEEMRQRVVATQDRDFRPAFVDAVLDGCGAEIAPVIGFGITQNRDHVARIRNPHGFSMEWLRLQPSQKVSPFTLADKMVVIPREAGLRISLNDAADVTVDLGEWDTYSIPADVVRVLQNTGDTAIEVLVIVSGDHQKRPEFRGDVVEAAFASGATLDAQGYVAEAHLIPNYGMVAE
;
A
#
# COMPACT_ATOMS: atom_id res chain seq x y z
N MET A 1 -17.68 14.61 14.10
CA MET A 1 -17.36 14.31 12.70
C MET A 1 -16.60 15.49 12.12
N ASN A 2 -15.48 15.22 11.48
CA ASN A 2 -14.71 16.24 10.79
C ASN A 2 -15.39 16.58 9.44
N ARG A 3 -15.15 17.78 8.93
CA ARG A 3 -15.64 18.22 7.64
C ARG A 3 -14.46 18.67 6.78
N ILE A 4 -14.54 18.42 5.47
CA ILE A 4 -13.52 18.79 4.50
C ILE A 4 -14.14 19.68 3.41
N THR A 5 -13.37 20.63 2.92
CA THR A 5 -13.75 21.46 1.75
C THR A 5 -13.35 20.77 0.44
N GLN A 6 -13.91 21.21 -0.71
CA GLN A 6 -13.50 20.67 -2.01
C GLN A 6 -12.00 20.89 -2.26
N THR A 7 -11.47 22.06 -1.92
CA THR A 7 -10.04 22.37 -2.08
C THR A 7 -9.14 21.43 -1.27
N GLU A 8 -9.52 21.11 -0.04
CA GLU A 8 -8.78 20.12 0.79
C GLU A 8 -8.92 18.71 0.25
N ALA A 9 -10.08 18.36 -0.31
CA ALA A 9 -10.29 17.06 -0.96
C ALA A 9 -9.44 16.94 -2.23
N ASP A 10 -9.42 17.96 -3.07
CA ASP A 10 -8.64 17.99 -4.32
C ASP A 10 -7.12 17.88 -4.02
N ALA A 11 -6.64 18.51 -2.94
CA ALA A 11 -5.25 18.41 -2.52
C ALA A 11 -4.82 17.01 -2.04
N ARG A 12 -5.77 16.10 -1.78
CA ARG A 12 -5.55 14.70 -1.38
C ARG A 12 -5.67 13.71 -2.54
N HIS A 13 -6.00 14.21 -3.73
CA HIS A 13 -6.12 13.44 -4.96
C HIS A 13 -4.82 13.52 -5.74
N VAL A 14 -4.04 12.45 -5.72
CA VAL A 14 -2.85 12.29 -6.55
C VAL A 14 -3.24 11.50 -7.79
N LYS A 15 -3.45 12.20 -8.89
CA LYS A 15 -3.77 11.56 -10.17
C LYS A 15 -2.57 10.78 -10.69
N ARG A 16 -2.84 9.70 -11.42
CA ARG A 16 -1.80 8.91 -12.07
C ARG A 16 -0.89 9.77 -12.98
N SER A 17 -1.46 10.79 -13.63
CA SER A 17 -0.74 11.77 -14.45
C SER A 17 0.20 12.69 -13.68
N ASP A 18 -0.02 12.84 -12.36
CA ASP A 18 0.72 13.78 -11.52
C ASP A 18 1.92 13.12 -10.82
N TYR A 19 2.10 11.82 -11.03
CA TYR A 19 3.24 11.08 -10.47
C TYR A 19 4.54 11.55 -11.13
N GLN A 20 5.50 11.96 -10.30
CA GLN A 20 6.80 12.45 -10.76
C GLN A 20 7.89 11.45 -10.45
N SER A 21 8.54 10.96 -11.52
CA SER A 21 9.63 9.99 -11.39
C SER A 21 10.93 10.64 -10.97
N CYS A 22 11.71 9.90 -10.18
CA CYS A 22 13.11 10.20 -9.90
C CYS A 22 13.97 9.04 -10.38
N THR A 23 14.89 9.30 -11.30
CA THR A 23 15.82 8.29 -11.83
C THR A 23 17.11 8.21 -11.00
N VAL A 24 17.32 9.14 -10.10
CA VAL A 24 18.49 9.22 -9.20
C VAL A 24 18.12 8.96 -7.73
N ALA A 25 17.04 8.21 -7.49
CA ALA A 25 16.52 7.96 -6.15
C ALA A 25 17.46 7.13 -5.27
N PHE A 26 18.31 6.29 -5.86
CA PHE A 26 19.10 5.28 -5.16
C PHE A 26 20.54 5.22 -5.66
N ILE A 27 21.42 4.61 -4.86
CA ILE A 27 22.85 4.52 -5.14
C ILE A 27 23.20 3.78 -6.44
N ASP A 28 22.33 2.92 -6.92
CA ASP A 28 22.50 2.12 -8.14
C ASP A 28 22.05 2.84 -9.44
N CYS A 29 21.71 4.13 -9.36
CA CYS A 29 21.10 4.90 -10.46
C CYS A 29 21.97 5.07 -11.70
N LYS A 30 23.28 4.85 -11.61
CA LYS A 30 24.21 4.89 -12.76
C LYS A 30 24.68 3.51 -13.20
N LYS A 31 24.33 2.45 -12.45
CA LYS A 31 24.73 1.08 -12.77
C LYS A 31 23.97 0.59 -14.00
N PRO A 32 24.64 0.06 -15.04
CA PRO A 32 23.96 -0.64 -16.13
C PRO A 32 23.01 -1.72 -15.60
N GLY A 33 21.79 -1.79 -16.14
CA GLY A 33 20.74 -2.68 -15.65
C GLY A 33 19.88 -2.10 -14.53
N SER A 34 20.26 -0.93 -13.94
CA SER A 34 19.43 -0.23 -12.93
C SER A 34 19.14 1.23 -13.28
N HIS A 35 19.93 1.81 -14.20
CA HIS A 35 19.93 3.24 -14.54
C HIS A 35 18.62 3.75 -15.20
N LEU A 36 17.77 2.86 -15.67
CA LEU A 36 16.46 3.22 -16.25
C LEU A 36 15.29 3.03 -15.25
N LYS A 37 15.58 2.68 -14.02
CA LYS A 37 14.59 2.57 -12.97
C LYS A 37 14.05 3.95 -12.62
N GLN A 38 12.73 4.08 -12.59
CA GLN A 38 12.02 5.28 -12.16
C GLN A 38 11.36 5.01 -10.80
N ASN A 39 11.67 5.84 -9.81
CA ASN A 39 11.08 5.76 -8.48
C ASN A 39 10.07 6.90 -8.29
N TYR A 40 9.01 6.62 -7.56
CA TYR A 40 7.94 7.57 -7.25
C TYR A 40 7.65 7.55 -5.75
N SER A 41 7.51 8.74 -5.14
CA SER A 41 7.04 8.92 -3.76
C SER A 41 5.64 9.55 -3.80
N ILE A 42 4.60 8.71 -3.65
CA ILE A 42 3.20 9.12 -3.80
C ILE A 42 2.69 9.64 -2.45
N ILE A 43 2.86 8.88 -1.38
CA ILE A 43 2.55 9.28 -0.01
C ILE A 43 3.80 9.09 0.85
N GLY A 44 4.26 10.17 1.44
CA GLY A 44 5.47 10.18 2.26
C GLY A 44 6.76 10.00 1.46
N PRO A 45 7.93 10.15 2.10
CA PRO A 45 9.23 10.11 1.43
C PRO A 45 9.66 8.71 0.98
N GLY A 46 9.09 7.65 1.55
CA GLY A 46 9.56 6.29 1.30
C GLY A 46 10.98 6.07 1.80
N VAL A 47 11.83 5.51 0.94
CA VAL A 47 13.24 5.16 1.24
C VAL A 47 14.23 5.81 0.27
N THR A 48 13.81 6.82 -0.46
CA THR A 48 14.69 7.52 -1.41
C THR A 48 15.92 8.12 -0.69
N SER A 49 17.07 8.04 -1.35
CA SER A 49 18.32 8.67 -0.88
C SER A 49 18.59 10.01 -1.56
N SER A 50 17.70 10.43 -2.45
CA SER A 50 17.88 11.64 -3.27
C SER A 50 16.98 12.78 -2.80
N SER A 51 17.57 13.97 -2.67
CA SER A 51 16.84 15.22 -2.44
C SER A 51 16.04 15.70 -3.67
N GLU A 52 16.26 15.10 -4.84
CA GLU A 52 15.53 15.42 -6.08
C GLU A 52 14.16 14.71 -6.16
N GLN A 53 13.88 13.77 -5.24
CA GLN A 53 12.61 13.06 -5.24
C GLN A 53 11.46 13.97 -4.81
N VAL A 54 10.50 14.14 -5.69
CA VAL A 54 9.23 14.82 -5.37
C VAL A 54 8.31 13.88 -4.60
N ILE A 55 7.70 14.39 -3.52
CA ILE A 55 6.68 13.72 -2.74
C ILE A 55 5.34 14.36 -3.07
N ASN A 56 4.39 13.59 -3.64
CA ASN A 56 3.10 14.12 -4.02
C ASN A 56 2.25 14.52 -2.80
N LEU A 57 2.14 13.64 -1.81
CA LEU A 57 1.40 13.89 -0.57
C LEU A 57 2.30 13.64 0.64
N PRO A 58 2.88 14.71 1.24
CA PRO A 58 3.84 14.57 2.34
C PRO A 58 3.19 14.34 3.70
N GLU A 59 1.86 14.41 3.83
CA GLU A 59 1.14 14.20 5.08
C GLU A 59 1.39 12.79 5.64
N ALA A 60 1.70 12.68 6.94
CA ALA A 60 1.89 11.41 7.64
C ALA A 60 0.63 10.53 7.63
N HIS A 61 0.78 9.25 7.30
CA HIS A 61 -0.31 8.27 7.21
C HIS A 61 -0.09 7.03 8.10
N GLY A 62 1.04 6.94 8.81
CA GLY A 62 1.47 5.72 9.47
C GLY A 62 2.05 4.68 8.50
N PHE A 63 2.11 5.01 7.20
CA PHE A 63 2.76 4.25 6.14
C PHE A 63 3.12 5.17 4.97
N ASN A 64 3.99 4.69 4.09
CA ASN A 64 4.35 5.37 2.85
C ASN A 64 3.84 4.57 1.65
N ILE A 65 3.52 5.25 0.56
CA ILE A 65 3.23 4.63 -0.74
C ILE A 65 4.20 5.18 -1.78
N GLY A 66 4.90 4.27 -2.41
CA GLY A 66 5.76 4.56 -3.55
C GLY A 66 5.39 3.70 -4.75
N ALA A 67 6.11 3.89 -5.84
CA ALA A 67 6.04 3.03 -7.00
C ALA A 67 7.40 2.96 -7.70
N ALA A 68 7.59 1.91 -8.50
CA ALA A 68 8.71 1.78 -9.41
C ALA A 68 8.22 1.41 -10.80
N ALA A 69 8.65 2.19 -11.81
CA ALA A 69 8.48 1.83 -13.21
C ALA A 69 9.83 1.38 -13.78
N MET A 70 9.83 0.26 -14.50
CA MET A 70 11.06 -0.38 -14.96
C MET A 70 10.84 -1.00 -16.35
N PRO A 71 11.64 -0.63 -17.35
CA PRO A 71 11.70 -1.36 -18.62
C PRO A 71 12.12 -2.83 -18.41
N PRO A 72 11.89 -3.70 -19.41
CA PRO A 72 12.35 -5.09 -19.37
C PRO A 72 13.84 -5.22 -19.04
N GLY A 73 14.18 -6.16 -18.15
CA GLY A 73 15.56 -6.44 -17.71
C GLY A 73 16.13 -5.45 -16.70
N ILE A 74 15.41 -4.36 -16.36
CA ILE A 74 15.88 -3.41 -15.35
C ILE A 74 15.62 -3.96 -13.95
N THR A 75 16.62 -3.79 -13.09
CA THR A 75 16.71 -4.38 -11.74
C THR A 75 16.70 -3.29 -10.68
N ASN A 76 15.97 -3.54 -9.60
CA ASN A 76 16.20 -2.94 -8.29
C ASN A 76 17.08 -3.91 -7.49
N ASN A 77 18.28 -3.47 -7.14
CA ASN A 77 19.31 -4.34 -6.57
C ASN A 77 19.01 -4.74 -5.13
N LEU A 78 19.74 -5.75 -4.61
CA LEU A 78 19.55 -6.28 -3.27
C LEU A 78 19.79 -5.22 -2.20
N HIS A 79 18.84 -5.07 -1.30
CA HIS A 79 18.85 -4.14 -0.19
C HIS A 79 17.97 -4.63 0.96
N ILE A 80 18.13 -4.05 2.14
CA ILE A 80 17.38 -4.38 3.36
C ILE A 80 16.52 -3.19 3.76
N HIS A 81 15.27 -3.44 4.19
CA HIS A 81 14.40 -2.48 4.85
C HIS A 81 14.22 -2.81 6.34
N PHE A 82 13.96 -1.77 7.15
CA PHE A 82 13.73 -1.87 8.59
C PHE A 82 12.26 -1.95 8.95
N THR A 83 11.38 -1.51 8.04
CA THR A 83 9.92 -1.57 8.17
C THR A 83 9.35 -2.59 7.19
N ALA A 84 8.11 -3.00 7.42
CA ALA A 84 7.39 -3.89 6.49
C ALA A 84 7.33 -3.27 5.10
N GLU A 85 7.52 -4.08 4.08
CA GLU A 85 7.40 -3.68 2.68
C GLU A 85 6.46 -4.64 1.96
N VAL A 86 5.52 -4.05 1.23
CA VAL A 86 4.52 -4.80 0.45
C VAL A 86 4.55 -4.29 -0.98
N PHE A 87 4.71 -5.22 -1.91
CA PHE A 87 4.60 -4.94 -3.34
C PHE A 87 3.24 -5.34 -3.87
N MET A 88 2.68 -4.51 -4.73
CA MET A 88 1.52 -4.83 -5.55
C MET A 88 1.91 -4.63 -7.02
N VAL A 89 1.90 -5.69 -7.80
CA VAL A 89 2.23 -5.64 -9.21
C VAL A 89 1.05 -5.03 -9.97
N TYR A 90 1.29 -3.91 -10.63
CA TYR A 90 0.29 -3.25 -11.47
C TYR A 90 0.35 -3.75 -12.91
N GLY A 91 1.55 -3.72 -13.50
CA GLY A 91 1.78 -4.14 -14.88
C GLY A 91 3.17 -4.73 -15.05
N GLY A 92 3.36 -5.52 -16.09
CA GLY A 92 4.59 -6.28 -16.32
C GLY A 92 4.63 -7.59 -15.52
N GLU A 93 5.74 -8.30 -15.61
CA GLU A 93 6.04 -9.48 -14.81
C GLU A 93 7.34 -9.22 -14.04
N TYR A 94 7.32 -9.43 -12.73
CA TYR A 94 8.47 -9.17 -11.86
C TYR A 94 8.98 -10.43 -11.19
N THR A 95 10.28 -10.69 -11.32
CA THR A 95 10.96 -11.66 -10.47
C THR A 95 11.50 -10.96 -9.23
N PHE A 96 10.89 -11.23 -8.08
CA PHE A 96 11.36 -10.81 -6.76
C PHE A 96 12.39 -11.81 -6.25
N ARG A 97 13.54 -11.30 -5.78
CA ARG A 97 14.65 -12.10 -5.27
C ARG A 97 14.89 -11.81 -3.80
N TRP A 98 15.30 -12.81 -3.05
CA TRP A 98 15.70 -12.63 -1.64
C TRP A 98 16.73 -13.67 -1.22
N GLY A 99 17.39 -13.41 -0.08
CA GLY A 99 18.47 -14.21 0.48
C GLY A 99 19.78 -13.46 0.44
N SER A 100 20.83 -14.05 0.99
CA SER A 100 22.13 -13.39 1.15
C SER A 100 22.72 -12.89 -0.18
N ASN A 101 22.44 -13.59 -1.27
CA ASN A 101 22.88 -13.25 -2.63
C ASN A 101 21.70 -13.24 -3.64
N GLY A 102 20.45 -13.20 -3.17
CA GLY A 102 19.29 -13.25 -4.03
C GLY A 102 19.03 -14.61 -4.67
N GLU A 103 19.41 -15.67 -3.98
CA GLU A 103 19.38 -17.06 -4.43
C GLU A 103 17.97 -17.68 -4.50
N ASN A 104 16.99 -17.07 -3.85
CA ASN A 104 15.59 -17.47 -3.92
C ASN A 104 14.80 -16.48 -4.75
N GLU A 105 13.74 -16.93 -5.39
CA GLU A 105 12.92 -16.08 -6.25
C GLU A 105 11.43 -16.43 -6.24
N PHE A 106 10.61 -15.45 -6.59
CA PHE A 106 9.17 -15.57 -6.84
C PHE A 106 8.79 -14.66 -8.01
N VAL A 107 7.96 -15.16 -8.92
CA VAL A 107 7.44 -14.39 -10.06
C VAL A 107 6.06 -13.84 -9.72
N GLY A 108 5.96 -12.51 -9.63
CA GLY A 108 4.72 -11.77 -9.43
C GLY A 108 4.13 -11.24 -10.73
N ARG A 109 2.82 -11.31 -10.86
CA ARG A 109 2.03 -10.89 -12.02
C ARG A 109 1.02 -9.81 -11.64
N PRO A 110 0.42 -9.10 -12.62
CA PRO A 110 -0.54 -8.04 -12.34
C PRO A 110 -1.64 -8.46 -11.37
N GLY A 111 -1.77 -7.68 -10.30
CA GLY A 111 -2.71 -7.91 -9.21
C GLY A 111 -2.15 -8.72 -8.04
N ASP A 112 -1.02 -9.39 -8.17
CA ASP A 112 -0.40 -10.11 -7.06
C ASP A 112 0.15 -9.14 -6.01
N ILE A 113 0.01 -9.52 -4.74
CA ILE A 113 0.56 -8.78 -3.59
C ILE A 113 1.56 -9.68 -2.88
N LEU A 114 2.76 -9.15 -2.65
CA LEU A 114 3.85 -9.81 -1.92
C LEU A 114 4.28 -8.97 -0.72
N SER A 115 4.20 -9.51 0.49
CA SER A 115 4.79 -8.91 1.70
C SER A 115 6.17 -9.46 1.95
N VAL A 116 7.18 -8.60 1.91
CA VAL A 116 8.58 -8.99 2.16
C VAL A 116 8.93 -8.76 3.64
N PRO A 117 9.54 -9.76 4.32
CA PRO A 117 10.02 -9.59 5.70
C PRO A 117 11.10 -8.51 5.80
N THR A 118 11.17 -7.85 6.96
CA THR A 118 12.29 -6.96 7.31
C THR A 118 13.59 -7.73 7.50
N TRP A 119 14.72 -7.04 7.43
CA TRP A 119 16.05 -7.59 7.73
C TRP A 119 16.45 -8.79 6.87
N ILE A 120 16.03 -8.82 5.60
CA ILE A 120 16.55 -9.72 4.57
C ILE A 120 16.95 -8.90 3.35
N PHE A 121 17.97 -9.34 2.63
CA PHE A 121 18.23 -8.79 1.31
C PHE A 121 17.09 -9.18 0.36
N ARG A 122 16.56 -8.19 -0.35
CA ARG A 122 15.59 -8.36 -1.42
C ARG A 122 15.87 -7.40 -2.56
N GLY A 123 15.45 -7.80 -3.72
CA GLY A 123 15.48 -7.01 -4.94
C GLY A 123 14.46 -7.55 -5.93
N PHE A 124 14.30 -6.88 -7.06
CA PHE A 124 13.38 -7.34 -8.09
C PHE A 124 13.84 -6.86 -9.47
N VAL A 125 13.42 -7.58 -10.48
CA VAL A 125 13.71 -7.28 -11.88
C VAL A 125 12.42 -7.41 -12.69
N ASN A 126 12.18 -6.48 -13.63
CA ASN A 126 11.13 -6.67 -14.62
C ASN A 126 11.59 -7.74 -15.61
N THR A 127 11.00 -8.93 -15.53
CA THR A 127 11.25 -10.07 -16.42
C THR A 127 10.22 -10.21 -17.52
N GLY A 128 9.22 -9.29 -17.55
CA GLY A 128 8.23 -9.20 -18.62
C GLY A 128 8.81 -8.64 -19.92
N GLU A 129 7.98 -8.60 -20.95
CA GLU A 129 8.34 -8.06 -22.28
C GLU A 129 8.04 -6.57 -22.42
N ASP A 130 7.16 -6.03 -21.56
CA ASP A 130 6.70 -4.65 -21.56
C ASP A 130 7.23 -3.88 -20.36
N ASP A 131 7.08 -2.55 -20.39
CA ASP A 131 7.36 -1.68 -19.26
C ASP A 131 6.51 -2.10 -18.04
N GLY A 132 7.18 -2.43 -16.95
CA GLY A 132 6.54 -2.86 -15.73
C GLY A 132 6.30 -1.71 -14.75
N TRP A 133 5.28 -1.89 -13.91
CA TRP A 133 4.96 -0.97 -12.82
C TRP A 133 4.56 -1.75 -11.58
N ILE A 134 5.16 -1.40 -10.44
CA ILE A 134 4.76 -1.91 -9.12
C ILE A 134 4.50 -0.76 -8.16
N PHE A 135 3.49 -0.90 -7.30
CA PHE A 135 3.34 -0.07 -6.10
C PHE A 135 4.05 -0.72 -4.93
N THR A 136 4.58 0.10 -4.03
CA THR A 136 5.17 -0.32 -2.78
C THR A 136 4.47 0.38 -1.62
N THR A 137 4.17 -0.36 -0.55
CA THR A 137 3.70 0.20 0.71
C THR A 137 4.70 -0.14 1.80
N LEU A 138 5.19 0.88 2.50
CA LEU A 138 6.17 0.75 3.59
C LEU A 138 5.53 1.14 4.92
N GLY A 139 5.71 0.34 5.95
CA GLY A 139 5.17 0.62 7.29
C GLY A 139 5.87 1.80 7.96
N GLY A 140 5.08 2.59 8.71
CA GLY A 140 5.56 3.76 9.44
C GLY A 140 5.79 4.99 8.55
N ASP A 141 5.78 6.17 9.17
CA ASP A 141 6.08 7.43 8.47
C ASP A 141 7.58 7.63 8.28
N ASN A 142 8.40 7.08 9.19
CA ASN A 142 9.85 7.02 9.08
C ASN A 142 10.28 5.57 8.81
N THR A 143 10.76 5.31 7.62
CA THR A 143 11.20 3.97 7.18
C THR A 143 12.62 3.62 7.60
N GLY A 144 13.41 4.60 8.06
CA GLY A 144 14.81 4.43 8.49
C GLY A 144 15.83 4.29 7.35
N GLY A 145 15.41 4.41 6.09
CA GLY A 145 16.28 4.24 4.93
C GLY A 145 16.49 2.79 4.50
N VAL A 146 17.62 2.51 3.86
CA VAL A 146 17.96 1.19 3.33
C VAL A 146 19.42 0.82 3.60
N ILE A 147 19.72 -0.47 3.71
CA ILE A 147 21.10 -1.01 3.63
C ILE A 147 21.21 -1.74 2.29
N PHE A 148 22.12 -1.29 1.43
CA PHE A 148 22.40 -2.00 0.19
C PHE A 148 23.35 -3.17 0.41
N HIS A 149 23.23 -4.19 -0.44
CA HIS A 149 24.16 -5.29 -0.47
C HIS A 149 25.60 -4.80 -0.63
N PRO A 150 26.62 -5.40 0.05
CA PRO A 150 27.99 -4.96 0.00
C PRO A 150 28.54 -4.75 -1.42
N GLU A 151 28.24 -5.67 -2.33
CA GLU A 151 28.64 -5.58 -3.73
C GLU A 151 28.10 -4.33 -4.42
N ILE A 152 26.85 -3.95 -4.16
CA ILE A 152 26.22 -2.77 -4.76
C ILE A 152 26.90 -1.48 -4.30
N LEU A 153 27.28 -1.41 -3.01
CA LEU A 153 28.04 -0.27 -2.48
C LEU A 153 29.43 -0.15 -3.10
N HIS A 154 30.10 -1.29 -3.34
CA HIS A 154 31.41 -1.31 -3.99
C HIS A 154 31.30 -0.88 -5.45
N GLU A 155 30.38 -1.47 -6.22
CA GLU A 155 30.19 -1.13 -7.64
C GLU A 155 29.75 0.33 -7.85
N ALA A 156 28.92 0.88 -6.95
CA ALA A 156 28.48 2.27 -7.05
C ALA A 156 29.63 3.26 -6.96
N ALA A 157 30.66 2.95 -6.18
CA ALA A 157 31.86 3.77 -6.07
C ALA A 157 32.60 3.90 -7.39
N ASP A 158 32.57 2.90 -8.28
CA ASP A 158 33.15 2.95 -9.62
C ASP A 158 32.46 4.01 -10.51
N TYR A 159 31.18 4.33 -10.19
CA TYR A 159 30.41 5.39 -10.84
C TYR A 159 30.46 6.73 -10.10
N GLY A 160 31.28 6.83 -9.05
CA GLY A 160 31.39 8.02 -8.21
C GLY A 160 30.16 8.26 -7.31
N LEU A 161 29.42 7.21 -6.98
CA LEU A 161 28.24 7.28 -6.12
C LEU A 161 28.53 6.68 -4.75
N TYR A 162 28.12 7.38 -3.71
CA TYR A 162 28.25 6.96 -2.31
C TYR A 162 26.95 7.30 -1.55
N LEU A 163 26.73 6.64 -0.42
CA LEU A 163 25.71 7.02 0.55
C LEU A 163 26.38 7.57 1.80
N SER A 164 25.88 8.67 2.32
CA SER A 164 26.23 9.11 3.68
C SER A 164 25.65 8.15 4.73
N LYS A 165 26.10 8.25 5.99
CA LYS A 165 25.51 7.51 7.12
C LYS A 165 24.03 7.84 7.35
N ASP A 166 23.60 9.02 6.90
CA ASP A 166 22.21 9.48 6.97
C ASP A 166 21.40 9.10 5.71
N ASN A 167 21.89 8.11 4.94
CA ASN A 167 21.26 7.59 3.72
C ASN A 167 21.07 8.64 2.60
N GLN A 168 21.89 9.69 2.55
CA GLN A 168 21.85 10.68 1.47
C GLN A 168 22.80 10.29 0.34
N LEU A 169 22.31 10.39 -0.90
CA LEU A 169 23.11 10.13 -2.09
C LEU A 169 24.14 11.23 -2.31
N ILE A 170 25.40 10.83 -2.49
CA ILE A 170 26.54 11.68 -2.82
C ILE A 170 26.98 11.31 -4.23
N ASP A 171 27.01 12.28 -5.13
CA ASP A 171 27.39 12.10 -6.54
C ASP A 171 28.61 12.97 -6.91
N THR A 172 29.79 12.36 -6.91
CA THR A 172 31.03 13.06 -7.18
C THR A 172 31.11 13.61 -8.61
N SER A 173 30.34 13.08 -9.56
CA SER A 173 30.26 13.65 -10.91
C SER A 173 29.49 14.97 -10.98
N LYS A 174 28.69 15.28 -9.94
CA LYS A 174 27.99 16.56 -9.76
C LYS A 174 28.83 17.58 -8.96
N GLY A 175 30.03 17.19 -8.56
CA GLY A 175 30.96 18.05 -7.81
C GLY A 175 30.92 17.82 -6.29
N ASP A 176 30.19 16.86 -5.81
CA ASP A 176 30.24 16.46 -4.41
C ASP A 176 31.63 15.93 -4.06
N PRO A 177 32.17 16.20 -2.87
CA PRO A 177 33.43 15.62 -2.45
C PRO A 177 33.29 14.13 -2.17
N VAL A 178 34.30 13.34 -2.45
CA VAL A 178 34.38 11.94 -2.02
C VAL A 178 34.27 11.89 -0.48
N PRO A 179 33.29 11.20 0.09
CA PRO A 179 33.14 11.15 1.54
C PRO A 179 34.26 10.33 2.18
N GLY A 180 34.81 10.84 3.28
CA GLY A 180 35.84 10.14 4.05
C GLY A 180 35.33 8.83 4.66
N GLU A 181 36.25 7.95 5.04
CA GLU A 181 35.95 6.79 5.88
C GLU A 181 35.23 7.25 7.16
N GLY A 182 34.19 6.55 7.54
CA GLY A 182 33.35 6.90 8.69
C GLY A 182 32.28 7.97 8.42
N GLN A 183 32.24 8.62 7.27
CA GLN A 183 31.19 9.54 6.83
C GLN A 183 30.19 8.89 5.88
N ARG A 184 30.58 7.79 5.23
CA ARG A 184 29.77 7.02 4.30
C ARG A 184 29.17 5.77 4.96
N MET A 185 28.13 5.26 4.34
CA MET A 185 27.60 3.93 4.65
C MET A 185 28.64 2.88 4.32
N GLU A 186 29.06 2.11 5.31
CA GLU A 186 30.01 1.02 5.11
C GLU A 186 29.27 -0.26 4.71
N PRO A 187 29.85 -1.10 3.83
CA PRO A 187 29.28 -2.40 3.50
C PRO A 187 29.11 -3.27 4.74
N MET A 188 27.99 -3.99 4.82
CA MET A 188 27.77 -4.98 5.90
C MET A 188 28.86 -6.02 5.84
N ALA A 189 29.47 -6.34 6.96
CA ALA A 189 30.51 -7.36 7.03
C ALA A 189 29.93 -8.76 6.70
N GLU A 190 30.72 -9.62 6.05
CA GLU A 190 30.30 -10.97 5.66
C GLU A 190 29.74 -11.79 6.85
N GLN A 191 30.38 -11.67 8.01
CA GLN A 191 29.93 -12.32 9.25
C GLN A 191 28.54 -11.84 9.72
N ASP A 192 28.12 -10.60 9.37
CA ASP A 192 26.80 -10.05 9.74
C ASP A 192 25.77 -10.42 8.66
N VAL A 193 26.16 -10.47 7.39
CA VAL A 193 25.33 -11.04 6.32
C VAL A 193 24.95 -12.50 6.64
N ALA A 194 25.90 -13.29 7.11
CA ALA A 194 25.69 -14.70 7.49
C ALA A 194 24.72 -14.89 8.68
N LYS A 195 24.46 -13.85 9.48
CA LYS A 195 23.49 -13.87 10.60
C LYS A 195 22.07 -13.50 10.19
N LEU A 196 21.86 -12.96 8.98
CA LEU A 196 20.54 -12.60 8.50
C LEU A 196 19.66 -13.84 8.41
N ARG A 197 18.38 -13.67 8.74
CA ARG A 197 17.42 -14.76 8.61
C ARG A 197 17.25 -15.15 7.14
N SER A 198 17.31 -16.44 6.87
CA SER A 198 16.90 -17.02 5.59
C SER A 198 15.40 -17.37 5.62
N TYR A 199 14.72 -17.21 4.50
CA TYR A 199 13.34 -17.62 4.27
C TYR A 199 13.30 -18.58 3.10
N THR A 200 12.69 -19.74 3.31
CA THR A 200 12.48 -20.70 2.21
C THR A 200 11.43 -20.17 1.21
N PRO A 201 11.40 -20.68 -0.03
CA PRO A 201 10.32 -20.36 -0.97
C PRO A 201 8.92 -20.67 -0.45
N GLU A 202 8.75 -21.72 0.38
CA GLU A 202 7.50 -22.11 1.03
C GLU A 202 7.04 -21.07 2.05
N GLU A 203 7.96 -20.58 2.90
CA GLU A 203 7.66 -19.51 3.86
C GLU A 203 7.27 -18.21 3.13
N MET A 204 7.96 -17.89 2.03
CA MET A 204 7.68 -16.68 1.26
C MET A 204 6.34 -16.78 0.51
N ARG A 205 5.96 -17.95 -0.03
CA ARG A 205 4.65 -18.15 -0.66
C ARG A 205 3.47 -17.88 0.27
N GLN A 206 3.62 -18.10 1.57
CA GLN A 206 2.58 -17.76 2.55
C GLN A 206 2.38 -16.25 2.69
N ARG A 207 3.32 -15.46 2.19
CA ARG A 207 3.30 -14.01 2.17
C ARG A 207 2.90 -13.41 0.81
N VAL A 208 2.40 -14.26 -0.07
CA VAL A 208 1.87 -13.87 -1.38
C VAL A 208 0.37 -14.11 -1.41
N VAL A 209 -0.36 -13.11 -1.89
CA VAL A 209 -1.78 -13.22 -2.24
C VAL A 209 -1.89 -12.96 -3.74
N ALA A 210 -2.01 -14.03 -4.50
CA ALA A 210 -2.17 -13.93 -5.94
C ALA A 210 -3.62 -13.52 -6.29
N THR A 211 -3.80 -12.98 -7.49
CA THR A 211 -5.12 -12.50 -7.95
C THR A 211 -6.19 -13.58 -7.84
N GLN A 212 -5.88 -14.81 -8.21
CA GLN A 212 -6.82 -15.95 -8.13
C GLN A 212 -7.08 -16.45 -6.69
N ASP A 213 -6.27 -16.04 -5.72
CA ASP A 213 -6.42 -16.43 -4.30
C ASP A 213 -7.33 -15.48 -3.52
N ARG A 214 -7.86 -14.44 -4.17
CA ARG A 214 -8.73 -13.44 -3.53
C ARG A 214 -10.11 -14.04 -3.27
N ASP A 215 -10.53 -14.04 -2.02
CA ASP A 215 -11.83 -14.52 -1.57
C ASP A 215 -12.74 -13.33 -1.27
N PHE A 216 -13.47 -12.87 -2.28
CA PHE A 216 -14.40 -11.76 -2.17
C PHE A 216 -15.73 -12.22 -1.55
N ARG A 217 -16.13 -11.56 -0.46
CA ARG A 217 -17.40 -11.79 0.22
C ARG A 217 -18.02 -10.47 0.67
N PRO A 218 -19.37 -10.43 0.86
CA PRO A 218 -20.03 -9.25 1.43
C PRO A 218 -19.36 -8.81 2.74
N ALA A 219 -19.12 -7.52 2.87
CA ALA A 219 -18.23 -7.00 3.90
C ALA A 219 -18.91 -6.19 4.99
N PHE A 220 -20.06 -5.56 4.72
CA PHE A 220 -20.65 -4.55 5.59
C PHE A 220 -22.09 -4.83 5.94
N VAL A 221 -22.57 -4.18 7.02
CA VAL A 221 -23.96 -4.29 7.49
C VAL A 221 -24.98 -3.80 6.46
N ASP A 222 -24.58 -2.88 5.58
CA ASP A 222 -25.45 -2.34 4.51
C ASP A 222 -25.60 -3.28 3.30
N ALA A 223 -24.91 -4.43 3.28
CA ALA A 223 -24.97 -5.37 2.15
C ALA A 223 -26.40 -5.94 1.88
N VAL A 224 -27.30 -5.82 2.84
CA VAL A 224 -28.71 -6.21 2.71
C VAL A 224 -29.59 -5.13 2.08
N LEU A 225 -29.05 -3.93 1.82
CA LEU A 225 -29.76 -2.79 1.27
C LEU A 225 -29.60 -2.72 -0.25
N ASP A 226 -30.64 -2.21 -0.92
CA ASP A 226 -30.64 -2.02 -2.37
C ASP A 226 -29.49 -1.10 -2.82
N GLY A 227 -28.76 -1.50 -3.86
CA GLY A 227 -27.62 -0.77 -4.40
C GLY A 227 -26.36 -0.80 -3.53
N CYS A 228 -26.37 -1.61 -2.45
CA CYS A 228 -25.19 -1.92 -1.62
C CYS A 228 -24.70 -3.35 -1.92
N GLY A 229 -23.82 -3.88 -1.11
CA GLY A 229 -23.31 -5.25 -1.32
C GLY A 229 -21.85 -5.27 -1.77
N ALA A 230 -21.10 -4.27 -1.35
CA ALA A 230 -19.64 -4.24 -1.52
C ALA A 230 -18.99 -5.49 -0.91
N GLU A 231 -18.05 -6.07 -1.67
CA GLU A 231 -17.31 -7.25 -1.25
C GLU A 231 -15.86 -6.89 -0.92
N ILE A 232 -15.28 -7.56 0.08
CA ILE A 232 -13.88 -7.42 0.44
C ILE A 232 -13.17 -8.77 0.30
N ALA A 233 -11.94 -8.73 -0.22
CA ALA A 233 -10.96 -9.80 -0.13
C ALA A 233 -9.78 -9.31 0.74
N PRO A 234 -9.65 -9.76 2.00
CA PRO A 234 -8.57 -9.33 2.90
C PRO A 234 -7.21 -9.84 2.43
N VAL A 235 -6.18 -9.00 2.55
CA VAL A 235 -4.80 -9.33 2.17
C VAL A 235 -3.87 -9.30 3.38
N ILE A 236 -3.85 -8.18 4.13
CA ILE A 236 -2.96 -7.97 5.27
C ILE A 236 -3.75 -7.41 6.46
N GLY A 237 -3.59 -8.05 7.60
CA GLY A 237 -4.09 -7.57 8.89
C GLY A 237 -5.61 -7.50 9.00
N PHE A 238 -6.09 -6.58 9.83
CA PHE A 238 -7.51 -6.33 10.04
C PHE A 238 -7.93 -5.10 9.21
N GLY A 239 -8.64 -5.35 8.12
CA GLY A 239 -9.19 -4.31 7.26
C GLY A 239 -10.46 -3.66 7.83
N ILE A 240 -11.22 -3.01 6.94
CA ILE A 240 -12.48 -2.34 7.29
C ILE A 240 -13.70 -3.27 7.30
N THR A 241 -13.52 -4.54 7.01
CA THR A 241 -14.61 -5.51 6.92
C THR A 241 -15.34 -5.69 8.26
N GLN A 242 -16.66 -5.80 8.21
CA GLN A 242 -17.52 -6.22 9.32
C GLN A 242 -17.94 -7.70 9.24
N ASN A 243 -17.37 -8.46 8.30
CA ASN A 243 -17.60 -9.89 8.18
C ASN A 243 -16.57 -10.65 9.04
N ARG A 244 -17.04 -11.39 10.05
CA ARG A 244 -16.17 -12.12 10.99
C ARG A 244 -15.38 -13.27 10.34
N ASP A 245 -15.86 -13.78 9.21
CA ASP A 245 -15.20 -14.88 8.48
C ASP A 245 -14.10 -14.38 7.54
N HIS A 246 -13.97 -13.06 7.40
CA HIS A 246 -12.88 -12.47 6.66
C HIS A 246 -11.56 -12.56 7.44
N VAL A 247 -10.65 -13.37 6.95
CA VAL A 247 -9.35 -13.57 7.57
C VAL A 247 -8.27 -13.34 6.53
N ALA A 248 -7.46 -12.31 6.75
CA ALA A 248 -6.32 -12.04 5.89
C ALA A 248 -5.30 -13.21 5.92
N ARG A 249 -4.73 -13.52 4.77
CA ARG A 249 -3.66 -14.52 4.66
C ARG A 249 -2.42 -14.08 5.41
N ILE A 250 -2.09 -12.78 5.37
CA ILE A 250 -0.92 -12.19 6.01
C ILE A 250 -1.37 -11.47 7.28
N ARG A 251 -1.02 -12.01 8.46
CA ARG A 251 -1.54 -11.55 9.76
C ARG A 251 -0.50 -10.85 10.63
N ASN A 252 0.78 -10.98 10.32
CA ASN A 252 1.80 -10.29 11.11
C ASN A 252 1.68 -8.76 10.95
N PRO A 253 1.99 -7.99 12.00
CA PRO A 253 1.91 -6.53 11.99
C PRO A 253 2.74 -5.91 10.86
N HIS A 254 2.16 -4.91 10.19
CA HIS A 254 2.79 -4.12 9.14
C HIS A 254 2.76 -2.62 9.43
N GLY A 255 2.00 -2.21 10.46
CA GLY A 255 1.66 -0.80 10.72
C GLY A 255 0.49 -0.30 9.87
N PHE A 256 -0.09 -1.18 9.04
CA PHE A 256 -1.27 -0.93 8.21
C PHE A 256 -2.00 -2.24 7.87
N SER A 257 -3.25 -2.14 7.46
CA SER A 257 -4.01 -3.22 6.81
C SER A 257 -4.14 -2.95 5.32
N MET A 258 -4.33 -4.03 4.54
CA MET A 258 -4.51 -3.95 3.09
C MET A 258 -5.54 -4.97 2.64
N GLU A 259 -6.45 -4.54 1.77
CA GLU A 259 -7.51 -5.38 1.23
C GLU A 259 -7.98 -4.89 -0.14
N TRP A 260 -8.63 -5.76 -0.90
CA TRP A 260 -9.33 -5.40 -2.11
C TRP A 260 -10.82 -5.23 -1.82
N LEU A 261 -11.37 -4.07 -2.17
CA LEU A 261 -12.80 -3.77 -2.19
C LEU A 261 -13.30 -3.93 -3.62
N ARG A 262 -14.41 -4.66 -3.82
CA ARG A 262 -15.07 -4.81 -5.12
C ARG A 262 -16.48 -4.23 -5.08
N LEU A 263 -16.80 -3.41 -6.08
CA LEU A 263 -18.11 -2.81 -6.28
C LEU A 263 -18.62 -3.16 -7.67
N GLN A 264 -19.82 -3.77 -7.74
CA GLN A 264 -20.51 -3.97 -9.01
C GLN A 264 -21.02 -2.62 -9.57
N PRO A 265 -21.43 -2.55 -10.86
CA PRO A 265 -22.01 -1.33 -11.42
C PRO A 265 -23.11 -0.72 -10.54
N SER A 266 -23.04 0.58 -10.32
CA SER A 266 -23.97 1.36 -9.49
C SER A 266 -23.97 1.02 -7.99
N GLN A 267 -23.24 0.01 -7.53
CA GLN A 267 -23.12 -0.29 -6.11
C GLN A 267 -22.34 0.78 -5.36
N LYS A 268 -22.66 0.90 -4.08
CA LYS A 268 -21.98 1.78 -3.12
C LYS A 268 -21.77 1.10 -1.78
N VAL A 269 -20.82 1.63 -1.00
CA VAL A 269 -20.79 1.53 0.45
C VAL A 269 -21.53 2.75 1.00
N SER A 270 -22.56 2.53 1.81
CA SER A 270 -23.38 3.59 2.43
C SER A 270 -22.55 4.53 3.30
N PRO A 271 -23.07 5.72 3.68
CA PRO A 271 -22.30 6.68 4.47
C PRO A 271 -21.76 6.10 5.77
N PHE A 272 -20.44 6.19 5.96
CA PHE A 272 -19.75 5.74 7.17
C PHE A 272 -18.59 6.65 7.53
N THR A 273 -18.15 6.58 8.78
CA THR A 273 -16.88 7.16 9.27
C THR A 273 -15.88 6.08 9.62
N LEU A 274 -14.63 6.46 9.68
CA LEU A 274 -13.51 5.64 10.16
C LEU A 274 -12.54 6.53 10.91
N ALA A 275 -12.11 6.09 12.08
CA ALA A 275 -11.18 6.83 12.94
C ALA A 275 -9.76 6.93 12.35
N ASP A 276 -9.44 6.06 11.40
CA ASP A 276 -8.14 5.99 10.74
C ASP A 276 -8.18 6.64 9.35
N LYS A 277 -7.02 7.14 8.90
CA LYS A 277 -6.82 7.54 7.51
C LYS A 277 -6.91 6.32 6.60
N MET A 278 -7.61 6.48 5.49
CA MET A 278 -7.82 5.44 4.50
C MET A 278 -7.32 5.92 3.15
N VAL A 279 -6.51 5.10 2.50
CA VAL A 279 -6.07 5.36 1.12
C VAL A 279 -6.75 4.35 0.20
N VAL A 280 -7.21 4.84 -0.95
CA VAL A 280 -7.83 4.02 -1.99
C VAL A 280 -7.13 4.23 -3.32
N ILE A 281 -6.94 3.12 -4.05
CA ILE A 281 -6.34 3.09 -5.39
C ILE A 281 -7.20 2.18 -6.26
N PRO A 282 -8.08 2.71 -7.12
CA PRO A 282 -8.92 1.89 -8.00
C PRO A 282 -8.09 1.33 -9.17
N ARG A 283 -8.33 0.07 -9.52
CA ARG A 283 -7.73 -0.56 -10.71
C ARG A 283 -8.36 -0.08 -12.01
N GLU A 284 -9.65 0.21 -11.97
CA GLU A 284 -10.44 0.70 -13.09
C GLU A 284 -10.99 2.09 -12.75
N ALA A 285 -11.21 2.92 -13.74
CA ALA A 285 -11.88 4.20 -13.55
C ALA A 285 -13.35 4.01 -13.11
N GLY A 286 -13.92 5.02 -12.44
CA GLY A 286 -15.33 5.03 -12.08
C GLY A 286 -15.61 4.97 -10.58
N LEU A 287 -14.59 5.00 -9.73
CA LEU A 287 -14.80 5.17 -8.30
C LEU A 287 -15.11 6.64 -7.99
N ARG A 288 -16.31 6.91 -7.48
CA ARG A 288 -16.69 8.20 -6.88
C ARG A 288 -16.63 8.11 -5.38
N ILE A 289 -16.02 9.11 -4.75
CA ILE A 289 -16.00 9.30 -3.31
C ILE A 289 -16.80 10.57 -3.00
N SER A 290 -17.88 10.43 -2.23
CA SER A 290 -18.63 11.57 -1.70
C SER A 290 -18.27 11.73 -0.22
N LEU A 291 -17.96 12.96 0.18
CA LEU A 291 -17.47 13.29 1.51
C LEU A 291 -18.43 14.24 2.22
N ASN A 292 -18.28 14.29 3.55
CA ASN A 292 -19.15 14.97 4.50
C ASN A 292 -20.54 14.33 4.62
N ASP A 293 -21.25 14.64 5.69
CA ASP A 293 -22.59 14.11 5.94
C ASP A 293 -23.62 14.52 4.87
N ALA A 294 -23.46 15.75 4.33
CA ALA A 294 -24.27 16.25 3.24
C ALA A 294 -23.86 15.75 1.85
N ALA A 295 -22.77 14.97 1.74
CA ALA A 295 -22.17 14.54 0.47
C ALA A 295 -21.91 15.71 -0.50
N ASP A 296 -21.56 16.88 0.04
CA ASP A 296 -21.38 18.14 -0.69
C ASP A 296 -19.98 18.31 -1.30
N VAL A 297 -19.08 17.36 -1.05
CA VAL A 297 -17.75 17.28 -1.65
C VAL A 297 -17.63 15.95 -2.37
N THR A 298 -17.20 15.97 -3.63
CA THR A 298 -17.05 14.76 -4.44
C THR A 298 -15.72 14.72 -5.16
N VAL A 299 -15.14 13.50 -5.26
CA VAL A 299 -13.92 13.23 -6.01
C VAL A 299 -14.17 12.00 -6.88
N ASP A 300 -13.98 12.14 -8.19
CA ASP A 300 -14.01 11.04 -9.14
C ASP A 300 -12.60 10.58 -9.43
N LEU A 301 -12.31 9.29 -9.24
CA LEU A 301 -10.99 8.71 -9.43
C LEU A 301 -10.89 8.02 -10.78
N GLY A 302 -9.80 8.32 -11.46
CA GLY A 302 -9.35 7.58 -12.64
C GLY A 302 -8.66 6.27 -12.25
N GLU A 303 -8.32 5.50 -13.27
CA GLU A 303 -7.54 4.27 -13.12
C GLU A 303 -6.19 4.57 -12.45
N TRP A 304 -5.92 3.86 -11.34
CA TRP A 304 -4.69 3.96 -10.54
C TRP A 304 -4.39 5.35 -9.95
N ASP A 305 -5.38 6.22 -9.85
CA ASP A 305 -5.27 7.40 -9.01
C ASP A 305 -5.14 6.99 -7.54
N THR A 306 -4.42 7.77 -6.76
CA THR A 306 -4.32 7.57 -5.31
C THR A 306 -5.10 8.65 -4.59
N TYR A 307 -6.00 8.26 -3.70
CA TYR A 307 -6.77 9.21 -2.90
C TYR A 307 -6.66 8.91 -1.41
N SER A 308 -6.32 9.94 -0.64
CA SER A 308 -6.25 9.88 0.82
C SER A 308 -7.50 10.43 1.47
N ILE A 309 -8.31 9.58 2.08
CA ILE A 309 -9.52 9.95 2.82
C ILE A 309 -9.12 10.27 4.28
N PRO A 310 -9.40 11.48 4.80
CA PRO A 310 -9.07 11.82 6.18
C PRO A 310 -9.84 10.99 7.20
N ALA A 311 -9.27 10.84 8.40
CA ALA A 311 -9.97 10.26 9.56
C ALA A 311 -11.21 11.08 9.94
N ASP A 312 -12.23 10.41 10.47
CA ASP A 312 -13.48 10.98 11.02
C ASP A 312 -14.32 11.83 10.05
N VAL A 313 -14.03 11.77 8.74
CA VAL A 313 -14.86 12.37 7.70
C VAL A 313 -15.84 11.33 7.19
N VAL A 314 -17.14 11.67 7.10
CA VAL A 314 -18.15 10.80 6.47
C VAL A 314 -17.78 10.59 5.01
N ARG A 315 -17.86 9.34 4.56
CA ARG A 315 -17.54 8.94 3.19
C ARG A 315 -18.54 7.95 2.63
N VAL A 316 -18.77 8.06 1.33
CA VAL A 316 -19.50 7.10 0.49
C VAL A 316 -18.56 6.69 -0.62
N LEU A 317 -18.41 5.40 -0.88
CA LEU A 317 -17.65 4.87 -2.01
C LEU A 317 -18.65 4.31 -3.01
N GLN A 318 -18.64 4.77 -4.24
CA GLN A 318 -19.62 4.36 -5.26
C GLN A 318 -18.93 4.03 -6.58
N ASN A 319 -19.33 2.92 -7.19
CA ASN A 319 -19.01 2.63 -8.57
C ASN A 319 -20.02 3.36 -9.48
N THR A 320 -19.55 4.34 -10.24
CA THR A 320 -20.37 5.09 -11.23
C THR A 320 -20.21 4.58 -12.65
N GLY A 321 -19.36 3.57 -12.85
CA GLY A 321 -19.13 2.92 -14.13
C GLY A 321 -20.17 1.83 -14.45
N ASP A 322 -20.00 1.22 -15.60
CA ASP A 322 -20.85 0.15 -16.14
C ASP A 322 -20.23 -1.26 -15.99
N THR A 323 -19.03 -1.34 -15.45
CA THR A 323 -18.32 -2.59 -15.11
C THR A 323 -17.99 -2.64 -13.62
N ALA A 324 -17.74 -3.84 -13.10
CA ALA A 324 -17.23 -3.98 -11.74
C ALA A 324 -15.85 -3.34 -11.60
N ILE A 325 -15.59 -2.69 -10.47
CA ILE A 325 -14.29 -2.12 -10.13
C ILE A 325 -13.69 -2.82 -8.91
N GLU A 326 -12.37 -2.96 -8.92
CA GLU A 326 -11.58 -3.39 -7.76
C GLU A 326 -10.76 -2.21 -7.24
N VAL A 327 -10.78 -1.99 -5.94
CA VAL A 327 -10.11 -0.87 -5.28
C VAL A 327 -9.17 -1.43 -4.22
N LEU A 328 -7.88 -1.11 -4.32
CA LEU A 328 -6.94 -1.39 -3.24
C LEU A 328 -7.21 -0.40 -2.11
N VAL A 329 -7.50 -0.93 -0.93
CA VAL A 329 -7.76 -0.16 0.29
C VAL A 329 -6.62 -0.39 1.27
N ILE A 330 -6.01 0.70 1.75
CA ILE A 330 -4.94 0.67 2.74
C ILE A 330 -5.36 1.57 3.91
N VAL A 331 -5.32 1.03 5.13
CA VAL A 331 -5.71 1.76 6.33
C VAL A 331 -4.63 1.65 7.39
N SER A 332 -4.31 2.75 8.08
CA SER A 332 -3.23 2.79 9.05
C SER A 332 -3.50 1.91 10.28
N GLY A 333 -2.42 1.43 10.91
CA GLY A 333 -2.45 0.63 12.13
C GLY A 333 -2.78 -0.85 11.94
N ASP A 334 -2.43 -1.65 12.93
CA ASP A 334 -2.61 -3.11 12.94
C ASP A 334 -3.86 -3.57 13.73
N HIS A 335 -4.61 -2.62 14.32
CA HIS A 335 -5.84 -2.91 15.05
C HIS A 335 -7.02 -3.19 14.10
N GLN A 336 -8.07 -3.83 14.62
CA GLN A 336 -9.32 -4.00 13.89
C GLN A 336 -9.95 -2.64 13.60
N LYS A 337 -10.23 -2.36 12.33
CA LYS A 337 -10.94 -1.15 11.92
C LYS A 337 -12.44 -1.33 12.19
N ARG A 338 -13.12 -0.23 12.52
CA ARG A 338 -14.56 -0.26 12.81
C ARG A 338 -15.24 0.85 12.02
N PRO A 339 -15.71 0.56 10.79
CA PRO A 339 -16.56 1.49 10.07
C PRO A 339 -17.84 1.77 10.89
N GLU A 340 -18.11 3.05 11.14
CA GLU A 340 -19.31 3.50 11.82
C GLU A 340 -20.28 4.04 10.77
N PHE A 341 -21.29 3.23 10.44
CA PHE A 341 -22.33 3.63 9.50
C PHE A 341 -23.29 4.64 10.14
N ARG A 342 -23.83 5.53 9.32
CA ARG A 342 -24.83 6.51 9.75
C ARG A 342 -26.07 5.81 10.31
N GLY A 343 -26.72 6.41 11.33
CA GLY A 343 -27.80 5.76 12.09
C GLY A 343 -28.96 5.28 11.22
N ASP A 344 -29.37 6.07 10.22
CA ASP A 344 -30.43 5.69 9.28
C ASP A 344 -30.09 4.45 8.43
N VAL A 345 -28.79 4.25 8.10
CA VAL A 345 -28.29 3.05 7.41
C VAL A 345 -28.39 1.83 8.32
N VAL A 346 -27.99 1.97 9.60
CA VAL A 346 -28.07 0.89 10.59
C VAL A 346 -29.52 0.49 10.86
N GLU A 347 -30.43 1.47 10.98
CA GLU A 347 -31.87 1.23 11.16
C GLU A 347 -32.47 0.52 9.95
N ALA A 348 -32.14 0.92 8.73
CA ALA A 348 -32.60 0.28 7.51
C ALA A 348 -32.05 -1.16 7.38
N ALA A 349 -30.79 -1.38 7.72
CA ALA A 349 -30.19 -2.72 7.74
C ALA A 349 -30.88 -3.62 8.77
N PHE A 350 -31.18 -3.10 9.97
CA PHE A 350 -31.90 -3.82 11.00
C PHE A 350 -33.31 -4.23 10.52
N ALA A 351 -34.03 -3.31 9.90
CA ALA A 351 -35.34 -3.61 9.31
C ALA A 351 -35.27 -4.66 8.19
N SER A 352 -34.13 -4.79 7.53
CA SER A 352 -33.81 -5.76 6.48
C SER A 352 -33.21 -7.07 7.02
N GLY A 353 -33.10 -7.23 8.35
CA GLY A 353 -32.66 -8.45 9.01
C GLY A 353 -31.18 -8.52 9.39
N ALA A 354 -30.40 -7.48 9.14
CA ALA A 354 -28.97 -7.42 9.50
C ALA A 354 -28.71 -6.39 10.60
N THR A 355 -27.77 -6.69 11.49
CA THR A 355 -27.31 -5.77 12.54
C THR A 355 -25.84 -6.01 12.83
N LEU A 356 -25.27 -5.23 13.75
CA LEU A 356 -23.92 -5.44 14.26
C LEU A 356 -23.98 -6.02 15.68
N ASP A 357 -23.14 -7.02 15.95
CA ASP A 357 -22.94 -7.51 17.31
C ASP A 357 -22.03 -6.55 18.13
N ALA A 358 -21.84 -6.86 19.41
CA ALA A 358 -21.02 -6.05 20.32
C ALA A 358 -19.53 -5.94 19.90
N GLN A 359 -19.07 -6.77 18.98
CA GLN A 359 -17.72 -6.72 18.41
C GLN A 359 -17.67 -5.96 17.08
N GLY A 360 -18.83 -5.46 16.59
CA GLY A 360 -18.93 -4.74 15.33
C GLY A 360 -18.96 -5.64 14.08
N TYR A 361 -19.27 -6.91 14.23
CA TYR A 361 -19.48 -7.83 13.10
C TYR A 361 -20.94 -7.95 12.74
N VAL A 362 -21.20 -8.14 11.46
CA VAL A 362 -22.56 -8.39 10.93
C VAL A 362 -23.14 -9.67 11.53
N ALA A 363 -24.37 -9.56 11.95
CA ALA A 363 -25.16 -10.65 12.51
C ALA A 363 -26.62 -10.55 12.06
N GLU A 364 -27.35 -11.69 12.10
CA GLU A 364 -28.79 -11.73 11.90
C GLU A 364 -29.51 -10.97 13.03
N ALA A 365 -30.30 -9.96 12.69
CA ALA A 365 -30.94 -9.09 13.68
C ALA A 365 -31.83 -9.88 14.68
N HIS A 366 -32.51 -10.95 14.23
CA HIS A 366 -33.37 -11.75 15.07
C HIS A 366 -32.64 -12.64 16.09
N LEU A 367 -31.33 -12.83 15.93
CA LEU A 367 -30.49 -13.61 16.84
C LEU A 367 -29.86 -12.77 17.96
N ILE A 368 -29.84 -11.45 17.80
CA ILE A 368 -29.25 -10.56 18.81
C ILE A 368 -30.29 -10.27 19.90
N PRO A 369 -30.03 -10.64 21.17
CA PRO A 369 -30.94 -10.35 22.25
C PRO A 369 -31.18 -8.84 22.42
N ASN A 370 -32.46 -8.45 22.55
CA ASN A 370 -32.81 -7.08 22.94
C ASN A 370 -32.48 -6.89 24.44
N TYR A 371 -31.22 -6.70 24.77
CA TYR A 371 -30.86 -6.04 26.01
C TYR A 371 -31.22 -4.57 25.79
N GLY A 372 -32.27 -4.10 26.52
CA GLY A 372 -32.68 -2.70 26.39
C GLY A 372 -31.44 -1.80 26.35
N MET A 373 -31.31 -1.03 25.29
CA MET A 373 -30.27 -0.03 25.22
C MET A 373 -30.47 0.87 26.40
N VAL A 374 -29.58 0.78 27.39
CA VAL A 374 -29.43 1.82 28.41
C VAL A 374 -28.92 3.01 27.65
N ALA A 375 -29.84 3.94 27.34
CA ALA A 375 -29.45 5.24 26.84
C ALA A 375 -28.57 5.90 27.93
N GLU A 376 -27.29 6.05 27.67
CA GLU A 376 -26.43 6.99 28.42
C GLU A 376 -26.61 8.40 27.84
#